data_d6ff83a8f92d7a2842919fd5fce028cc
#
_entry.id   d6ff83a8f92d7a2842919fd5fce028cc
#
_cell.length_a   1.000
_cell.length_b   1.000
_cell.length_c   1.000
_cell.angle_alpha   90.00
_cell.angle_beta   90.00
_cell.angle_gamma   90.00
#
_symmetry.space_group_name_H-M   'P 1'
#
loop_
_entity.id
_entity.type
_entity.pdbx_description
1 polymer ?
#
loop_
_entity_poly.entity_id
_entity_poly.type
_entity_poly.pdbx_seq_one_letter_code
_entity_poly.pdbx_strand_id
1 'polypeptide(L)'
;MRKYWKNIMADFTFAHREEGFDEHIEFSIRGYRNLLDDIVNYSRYFVEDNTNVIDIGCSTGKVTLKMLDSNKDHCKDARYVGVEIAEGFFDDLDKRQKEIKKQFPWANIEFIKDDICNYKFENCSLVTSVFTLQFMPKRHREKVIQNIYDGLVTGGAFIFAEKTIAQNSLIQDMITFNYYDYKRQNFECKDIMDKEKTLRHMMKPNTWKEIQSMIYDA
;
A
#
# COMPACT_ATOMS: atom_id res chain seq x y z
N MET A 1 -14.57 -23.44 19.88
CA MET A 1 -13.51 -22.51 19.47
C MET A 1 -13.45 -22.26 17.96
N ARG A 2 -13.33 -23.27 17.07
CA ARG A 2 -13.24 -23.05 15.61
C ARG A 2 -14.43 -22.32 14.94
N LYS A 3 -15.66 -22.44 15.46
CA LYS A 3 -16.85 -21.78 14.89
C LYS A 3 -16.93 -20.28 15.20
N TYR A 4 -16.40 -19.87 16.36
CA TYR A 4 -16.34 -18.46 16.78
C TYR A 4 -15.38 -17.64 15.90
N TRP A 5 -14.24 -18.25 15.55
CA TRP A 5 -13.24 -17.61 14.71
C TRP A 5 -13.63 -17.47 13.23
N LYS A 6 -14.50 -18.36 12.70
CA LYS A 6 -14.99 -18.27 11.34
C LYS A 6 -15.90 -17.05 11.11
N ASN A 7 -16.71 -16.68 12.09
CA ASN A 7 -17.62 -15.54 11.97
C ASN A 7 -16.88 -14.19 12.10
N ILE A 8 -15.82 -14.11 12.93
CA ILE A 8 -15.01 -12.88 13.05
C ILE A 8 -14.17 -12.64 11.77
N MET A 9 -13.75 -13.69 11.08
CA MET A 9 -13.01 -13.58 9.82
C MET A 9 -13.90 -13.20 8.61
N ALA A 10 -15.23 -13.42 8.72
CA ALA A 10 -16.18 -13.10 7.65
C ALA A 10 -16.56 -11.60 7.61
N ASP A 11 -16.43 -10.87 8.73
CA ASP A 11 -16.95 -9.50 8.87
C ASP A 11 -15.89 -8.39 8.67
N PHE A 12 -14.59 -8.71 8.70
CA PHE A 12 -13.56 -7.72 8.39
C PHE A 12 -12.79 -8.15 7.14
N THR A 13 -13.35 -7.82 6.04
CA THR A 13 -12.62 -7.75 4.78
C THR A 13 -12.52 -6.28 4.41
N PHE A 14 -11.46 -5.85 3.72
CA PHE A 14 -11.44 -4.55 3.06
C PHE A 14 -12.59 -4.39 2.05
N ALA A 15 -13.41 -5.44 1.86
CA ALA A 15 -14.65 -5.43 1.10
C ALA A 15 -15.79 -4.62 1.75
N HIS A 16 -15.79 -4.51 3.09
CA HIS A 16 -16.77 -3.71 3.85
C HIS A 16 -16.04 -2.53 4.48
N ARG A 17 -15.67 -1.58 3.66
CA ARG A 17 -14.95 -0.40 4.08
C ARG A 17 -15.89 0.59 4.78
N GLU A 18 -15.47 1.10 5.93
CA GLU A 18 -16.10 2.25 6.57
C GLU A 18 -15.88 3.52 5.72
N GLU A 19 -16.88 4.38 5.63
CA GLU A 19 -16.72 5.70 5.02
C GLU A 19 -15.54 6.44 5.66
N GLY A 20 -14.75 7.17 4.85
CA GLY A 20 -13.60 7.94 5.35
C GLY A 20 -12.32 7.13 5.55
N PHE A 21 -12.07 6.08 4.75
CA PHE A 21 -10.83 5.28 4.84
C PHE A 21 -9.55 6.12 4.83
N ASP A 22 -9.44 7.09 3.94
CA ASP A 22 -8.26 7.94 3.83
C ASP A 22 -8.03 8.77 5.09
N GLU A 23 -9.10 9.28 5.70
CA GLU A 23 -9.04 10.03 6.93
C GLU A 23 -8.72 9.12 8.12
N HIS A 24 -9.36 7.94 8.19
CA HIS A 24 -9.11 6.96 9.24
C HIS A 24 -7.64 6.50 9.27
N ILE A 25 -7.02 6.24 8.12
CA ILE A 25 -5.62 5.78 8.07
C ILE A 25 -4.65 6.88 8.50
N GLU A 26 -4.94 8.15 8.22
CA GLU A 26 -4.15 9.29 8.67
C GLU A 26 -4.12 9.42 10.20
N PHE A 27 -5.24 9.15 10.87
CA PHE A 27 -5.33 9.12 12.33
C PHE A 27 -4.80 7.81 12.94
N SER A 28 -4.65 6.76 12.14
CA SER A 28 -4.15 5.47 12.60
C SER A 28 -2.63 5.35 12.50
N ILE A 29 -1.99 6.04 11.57
CA ILE A 29 -0.55 5.93 11.30
C ILE A 29 0.11 7.29 11.45
N ARG A 30 0.98 7.40 12.47
CA ARG A 30 1.73 8.62 12.74
C ARG A 30 2.63 8.97 11.54
N GLY A 31 2.50 10.21 11.06
CA GLY A 31 3.31 10.71 9.93
C GLY A 31 2.86 10.19 8.55
N TYR A 32 1.67 9.57 8.45
CA TYR A 32 1.18 9.01 7.19
C TYR A 32 1.18 10.03 6.04
N ARG A 33 0.71 11.27 6.27
CA ARG A 33 0.71 12.33 5.25
C ARG A 33 2.13 12.62 4.75
N ASN A 34 3.06 12.82 5.68
CA ASN A 34 4.46 13.12 5.35
C ASN A 34 5.09 11.98 4.56
N LEU A 35 4.82 10.73 4.95
CA LEU A 35 5.27 9.55 4.21
C LEU A 35 4.76 9.55 2.77
N LEU A 36 3.46 9.83 2.56
CA LEU A 36 2.90 9.91 1.21
C LEU A 36 3.53 11.04 0.39
N ASP A 37 3.74 12.21 1.01
CA ASP A 37 4.36 13.35 0.36
C ASP A 37 5.82 13.05 -0.01
N ASP A 38 6.56 12.32 0.83
CA ASP A 38 7.93 11.86 0.52
C ASP A 38 7.91 10.87 -0.67
N ILE A 39 7.02 9.88 -0.69
CA ILE A 39 6.89 8.92 -1.80
C ILE A 39 6.59 9.66 -3.11
N VAL A 40 5.64 10.60 -3.07
CA VAL A 40 5.26 11.40 -4.24
C VAL A 40 6.42 12.28 -4.71
N ASN A 41 7.17 12.90 -3.79
CA ASN A 41 8.33 13.69 -4.14
C ASN A 41 9.45 12.84 -4.76
N TYR A 42 9.71 11.65 -4.20
CA TYR A 42 10.67 10.71 -4.77
C TYR A 42 10.25 10.21 -6.16
N SER A 43 8.95 10.08 -6.44
CA SER A 43 8.49 9.64 -7.76
C SER A 43 9.05 10.48 -8.91
N ARG A 44 9.29 11.78 -8.67
CA ARG A 44 9.84 12.72 -9.65
C ARG A 44 11.26 12.39 -10.14
N TYR A 45 11.98 11.53 -9.42
CA TYR A 45 13.32 11.10 -9.80
C TYR A 45 13.33 9.81 -10.63
N PHE A 46 12.21 9.10 -10.66
CA PHE A 46 12.15 7.77 -11.26
C PHE A 46 11.14 7.63 -12.39
N VAL A 47 10.04 8.41 -12.36
CA VAL A 47 9.00 8.32 -13.40
C VAL A 47 9.58 8.80 -14.74
N GLU A 48 9.46 7.96 -15.76
CA GLU A 48 9.94 8.20 -17.12
C GLU A 48 8.82 8.04 -18.15
N ASP A 49 8.88 8.80 -19.25
CA ASP A 49 7.95 8.65 -20.36
C ASP A 49 8.04 7.26 -21.00
N ASN A 50 6.91 6.77 -21.52
CA ASN A 50 6.76 5.45 -22.13
C ASN A 50 7.08 4.27 -21.21
N THR A 51 6.97 4.47 -19.89
CA THR A 51 7.11 3.43 -18.86
C THR A 51 5.84 3.25 -18.04
N ASN A 52 5.82 2.19 -17.23
CA ASN A 52 4.76 1.93 -16.28
C ASN A 52 5.14 2.43 -14.88
N VAL A 53 4.19 3.09 -14.22
CA VAL A 53 4.21 3.47 -12.80
C VAL A 53 3.15 2.64 -12.11
N ILE A 54 3.57 1.70 -11.27
CA ILE A 54 2.65 0.73 -10.67
C ILE A 54 2.49 1.02 -9.17
N ASP A 55 1.25 1.14 -8.70
CA ASP A 55 0.90 1.30 -7.29
C ASP A 55 0.18 0.04 -6.81
N ILE A 56 0.90 -0.83 -6.08
CA ILE A 56 0.37 -2.12 -5.62
C ILE A 56 -0.36 -1.98 -4.29
N GLY A 57 -1.61 -2.47 -4.23
CA GLY A 57 -2.53 -2.25 -3.12
C GLY A 57 -2.94 -0.78 -3.05
N CYS A 58 -3.34 -0.23 -4.19
CA CYS A 58 -3.58 1.21 -4.36
C CYS A 58 -4.78 1.74 -3.54
N SER A 59 -5.60 0.85 -2.98
CA SER A 59 -6.72 1.21 -2.09
C SER A 59 -7.69 2.20 -2.76
N THR A 60 -7.74 3.44 -2.32
CA THR A 60 -8.57 4.51 -2.92
C THR A 60 -7.93 5.18 -4.14
N GLY A 61 -6.74 4.74 -4.58
CA GLY A 61 -5.98 5.35 -5.69
C GLY A 61 -5.38 6.73 -5.38
N LYS A 62 -5.30 7.10 -4.09
CA LYS A 62 -4.81 8.41 -3.65
C LYS A 62 -3.34 8.63 -3.99
N VAL A 63 -2.50 7.62 -3.77
CA VAL A 63 -1.05 7.70 -4.08
C VAL A 63 -0.84 7.78 -5.58
N THR A 64 -1.53 6.92 -6.34
CA THR A 64 -1.48 6.90 -7.80
C THR A 64 -1.82 8.27 -8.39
N LEU A 65 -2.92 8.91 -7.92
CA LEU A 65 -3.31 10.26 -8.36
C LEU A 65 -2.27 11.32 -8.00
N LYS A 66 -1.75 11.28 -6.76
CA LYS A 66 -0.73 12.25 -6.32
C LYS A 66 0.56 12.14 -7.14
N MET A 67 0.99 10.91 -7.48
CA MET A 67 2.15 10.69 -8.34
C MET A 67 1.91 11.25 -9.75
N LEU A 68 0.74 10.99 -10.35
CA LEU A 68 0.37 11.57 -11.64
C LEU A 68 0.41 13.10 -11.60
N ASP A 69 -0.23 13.73 -10.60
CA ASP A 69 -0.28 15.19 -10.47
C ASP A 69 1.12 15.80 -10.27
N SER A 70 1.99 15.14 -9.51
CA SER A 70 3.37 15.59 -9.27
C SER A 70 4.26 15.50 -10.51
N ASN A 71 3.98 14.56 -11.42
CA ASN A 71 4.80 14.30 -12.62
C ASN A 71 4.21 14.88 -13.91
N LYS A 72 3.01 15.46 -13.88
CA LYS A 72 2.27 15.94 -15.07
C LYS A 72 3.01 16.89 -16.00
N ASP A 73 3.94 17.67 -15.45
CA ASP A 73 4.72 18.65 -16.21
C ASP A 73 6.05 18.09 -16.73
N HIS A 74 6.47 16.91 -16.24
CA HIS A 74 7.74 16.28 -16.56
C HIS A 74 7.57 15.05 -17.45
N CYS A 75 6.59 14.19 -17.15
CA CYS A 75 6.37 12.91 -17.83
C CYS A 75 4.89 12.76 -18.15
N LYS A 76 4.53 12.99 -19.44
CA LYS A 76 3.14 12.93 -19.89
C LYS A 76 2.75 11.58 -20.45
N ASP A 77 3.72 10.82 -20.93
CA ASP A 77 3.50 9.54 -21.61
C ASP A 77 3.75 8.32 -20.71
N ALA A 78 3.91 8.54 -19.39
CA ALA A 78 3.94 7.46 -18.41
C ALA A 78 2.54 6.88 -18.19
N ARG A 79 2.45 5.54 -18.08
CA ARG A 79 1.21 4.82 -17.77
C ARG A 79 1.14 4.53 -16.27
N TYR A 80 0.11 5.05 -15.60
CA TYR A 80 -0.13 4.83 -14.18
C TYR A 80 -1.14 3.70 -13.98
N VAL A 81 -0.78 2.70 -13.19
CA VAL A 81 -1.63 1.54 -12.88
C VAL A 81 -1.75 1.34 -11.39
N GLY A 82 -2.94 1.49 -10.85
CA GLY A 82 -3.25 1.07 -9.49
C GLY A 82 -3.76 -0.37 -9.49
N VAL A 83 -3.09 -1.27 -8.77
CA VAL A 83 -3.49 -2.67 -8.63
C VAL A 83 -4.11 -2.88 -7.26
N GLU A 84 -5.36 -3.36 -7.20
CA GLU A 84 -6.08 -3.62 -5.96
C GLU A 84 -6.84 -4.95 -6.04
N ILE A 85 -6.84 -5.71 -4.95
CA ILE A 85 -7.56 -6.99 -4.86
C ILE A 85 -8.87 -6.86 -4.09
N ALA A 86 -8.96 -5.90 -3.17
CA ALA A 86 -10.09 -5.75 -2.26
C ALA A 86 -11.28 -5.07 -2.93
N GLU A 87 -12.41 -5.78 -3.03
CA GLU A 87 -13.63 -5.31 -3.72
C GLU A 87 -14.19 -4.01 -3.16
N GLY A 88 -14.05 -3.77 -1.86
CA GLY A 88 -14.59 -2.58 -1.20
C GLY A 88 -14.03 -1.23 -1.66
N PHE A 89 -12.98 -1.23 -2.46
CA PHE A 89 -12.39 0.01 -2.99
C PHE A 89 -12.85 0.36 -4.41
N PHE A 90 -13.45 -0.57 -5.15
CA PHE A 90 -13.70 -0.36 -6.59
C PHE A 90 -14.72 0.73 -6.90
N ASP A 91 -15.76 0.91 -6.09
CA ASP A 91 -16.69 2.02 -6.26
C ASP A 91 -16.00 3.40 -6.15
N ASP A 92 -15.03 3.52 -5.25
CA ASP A 92 -14.26 4.75 -5.11
C ASP A 92 -13.21 4.91 -6.21
N LEU A 93 -12.56 3.82 -6.60
CA LEU A 93 -11.61 3.81 -7.71
C LEU A 93 -12.29 4.21 -9.04
N ASP A 94 -13.50 3.72 -9.29
CA ASP A 94 -14.29 4.10 -10.46
C ASP A 94 -14.65 5.59 -10.47
N LYS A 95 -15.05 6.14 -9.30
CA LYS A 95 -15.30 7.59 -9.16
C LYS A 95 -14.02 8.38 -9.40
N ARG A 96 -12.94 7.98 -8.75
CA ARG A 96 -11.63 8.61 -8.88
C ARG A 96 -11.12 8.58 -10.32
N GLN A 97 -11.24 7.47 -11.02
CA GLN A 97 -10.84 7.39 -12.42
C GLN A 97 -11.62 8.35 -13.33
N LYS A 98 -12.92 8.52 -13.08
CA LYS A 98 -13.74 9.50 -13.79
C LYS A 98 -13.32 10.94 -13.49
N GLU A 99 -12.99 11.25 -12.24
CA GLU A 99 -12.48 12.57 -11.82
C GLU A 99 -11.12 12.86 -12.46
N ILE A 100 -10.20 11.90 -12.43
CA ILE A 100 -8.89 12.03 -13.07
C ILE A 100 -9.02 12.29 -14.56
N LYS A 101 -9.86 11.55 -15.28
CA LYS A 101 -10.09 11.76 -16.71
C LYS A 101 -10.66 13.13 -17.06
N LYS A 102 -11.40 13.77 -16.12
CA LYS A 102 -11.84 15.17 -16.31
C LYS A 102 -10.72 16.17 -16.08
N GLN A 103 -9.90 15.95 -15.06
CA GLN A 103 -8.81 16.85 -14.68
C GLN A 103 -7.59 16.70 -15.60
N PHE A 104 -7.28 15.47 -16.00
CA PHE A 104 -6.15 15.09 -16.82
C PHE A 104 -6.59 14.24 -18.03
N PRO A 105 -7.27 14.82 -19.04
CA PRO A 105 -7.81 14.05 -20.17
C PRO A 105 -6.76 13.29 -20.99
N TRP A 106 -5.52 13.72 -20.92
CA TRP A 106 -4.37 13.14 -21.61
C TRP A 106 -3.75 11.96 -20.83
N ALA A 107 -4.01 11.84 -19.52
CA ALA A 107 -3.33 10.88 -18.68
C ALA A 107 -3.72 9.43 -19.00
N ASN A 108 -2.71 8.59 -19.14
CA ASN A 108 -2.90 7.15 -19.23
C ASN A 108 -2.90 6.55 -17.82
N ILE A 109 -4.09 6.42 -17.24
CA ILE A 109 -4.28 5.89 -15.89
C ILE A 109 -5.41 4.88 -15.85
N GLU A 110 -5.21 3.79 -15.13
CA GLU A 110 -6.22 2.77 -14.87
C GLU A 110 -6.08 2.16 -13.48
N PHE A 111 -7.19 1.65 -12.96
CA PHE A 111 -7.25 0.85 -11.74
C PHE A 111 -7.76 -0.54 -12.11
N ILE A 112 -6.98 -1.56 -11.74
CA ILE A 112 -7.29 -2.94 -12.09
C ILE A 112 -7.50 -3.80 -10.85
N LYS A 113 -8.45 -4.74 -10.95
CA LYS A 113 -8.67 -5.77 -9.94
C LYS A 113 -7.80 -6.96 -10.25
N ASP A 114 -6.68 -7.10 -9.50
CA ASP A 114 -5.79 -8.24 -9.66
C ASP A 114 -5.07 -8.57 -8.35
N ASP A 115 -4.60 -9.81 -8.24
CA ASP A 115 -3.69 -10.25 -7.19
C ASP A 115 -2.25 -9.98 -7.64
N ILE A 116 -1.53 -9.16 -6.89
CA ILE A 116 -0.12 -8.83 -7.18
C ILE A 116 0.80 -10.05 -7.27
N CYS A 117 0.40 -11.20 -6.71
CA CYS A 117 1.10 -12.46 -6.91
C CYS A 117 1.11 -12.93 -8.37
N ASN A 118 0.09 -12.55 -9.14
CA ASN A 118 -0.11 -12.94 -10.53
C ASN A 118 0.18 -11.80 -11.50
N TYR A 119 0.29 -10.57 -10.98
CA TYR A 119 0.51 -9.39 -11.79
C TYR A 119 1.87 -9.43 -12.48
N LYS A 120 1.90 -9.07 -13.75
CA LYS A 120 3.11 -9.03 -14.56
C LYS A 120 3.69 -7.63 -14.57
N PHE A 121 4.84 -7.48 -13.93
CA PHE A 121 5.60 -6.22 -13.94
C PHE A 121 6.46 -6.18 -15.19
N GLU A 122 6.31 -5.15 -16.00
CA GLU A 122 7.08 -4.96 -17.25
C GLU A 122 7.32 -3.48 -17.47
N ASN A 123 8.51 -3.14 -17.93
CA ASN A 123 8.88 -1.77 -18.30
C ASN A 123 8.50 -0.74 -17.22
N CYS A 124 8.75 -1.06 -15.95
CA CYS A 124 8.38 -0.21 -14.82
C CYS A 124 9.52 0.75 -14.49
N SER A 125 9.28 2.06 -14.52
CA SER A 125 10.20 3.05 -13.96
C SER A 125 10.01 3.23 -12.45
N LEU A 126 8.79 3.01 -11.97
CA LEU A 126 8.49 3.08 -10.54
C LEU A 126 7.44 2.05 -10.15
N VAL A 127 7.71 1.33 -9.07
CA VAL A 127 6.70 0.53 -8.37
C VAL A 127 6.58 1.05 -6.95
N THR A 128 5.35 1.27 -6.46
CA THR A 128 5.09 1.70 -5.08
C THR A 128 4.28 0.66 -4.32
N SER A 129 4.53 0.55 -3.01
CA SER A 129 3.78 -0.31 -2.09
C SER A 129 3.66 0.38 -0.73
N VAL A 130 2.47 0.80 -0.36
CA VAL A 130 2.25 1.50 0.91
C VAL A 130 1.38 0.66 1.84
N PHE A 131 2.02 0.01 2.81
CA PHE A 131 1.38 -0.88 3.79
C PHE A 131 0.61 -2.05 3.17
N THR A 132 1.08 -2.61 2.07
CA THR A 132 0.41 -3.67 1.31
C THR A 132 1.02 -5.05 1.54
N LEU A 133 2.35 -5.19 1.42
CA LEU A 133 3.03 -6.49 1.51
C LEU A 133 2.77 -7.19 2.85
N GLN A 134 2.56 -6.43 3.92
CA GLN A 134 2.26 -6.98 5.25
C GLN A 134 0.97 -7.82 5.31
N PHE A 135 0.04 -7.64 4.37
CA PHE A 135 -1.19 -8.42 4.25
C PHE A 135 -1.03 -9.66 3.36
N MET A 136 0.01 -9.69 2.55
CA MET A 136 0.33 -10.83 1.72
C MET A 136 0.91 -12.00 2.54
N PRO A 137 0.62 -13.28 2.19
CA PRO A 137 1.30 -14.41 2.80
C PRO A 137 2.82 -14.33 2.63
N LYS A 138 3.59 -14.52 3.71
CA LYS A 138 5.06 -14.38 3.70
C LYS A 138 5.73 -15.19 2.58
N ARG A 139 5.23 -16.40 2.31
CA ARG A 139 5.77 -17.31 1.27
C ARG A 139 5.74 -16.76 -0.16
N HIS A 140 4.97 -15.70 -0.43
CA HIS A 140 4.85 -15.13 -1.78
C HIS A 140 5.66 -13.83 -1.94
N ARG A 141 6.11 -13.20 -0.83
CA ARG A 141 6.73 -11.87 -0.87
C ARG A 141 8.03 -11.83 -1.64
N GLU A 142 8.94 -12.80 -1.40
CA GLU A 142 10.20 -12.91 -2.13
C GLU A 142 9.96 -12.98 -3.63
N LYS A 143 9.03 -13.84 -4.06
CA LYS A 143 8.70 -13.97 -5.49
C LYS A 143 8.11 -12.69 -6.08
N VAL A 144 7.27 -11.98 -5.33
CA VAL A 144 6.71 -10.69 -5.80
C VAL A 144 7.81 -9.63 -5.88
N ILE A 145 8.69 -9.53 -4.88
CA ILE A 145 9.82 -8.60 -4.90
C ILE A 145 10.75 -8.90 -6.09
N GLN A 146 11.05 -10.18 -6.34
CA GLN A 146 11.82 -10.60 -7.51
C GLN A 146 11.13 -10.22 -8.84
N ASN A 147 9.82 -10.46 -8.95
CA ASN A 147 9.06 -10.09 -10.15
C ASN A 147 9.06 -8.56 -10.37
N ILE A 148 9.00 -7.78 -9.28
CA ILE A 148 9.12 -6.31 -9.35
C ILE A 148 10.50 -5.94 -9.89
N TYR A 149 11.57 -6.50 -9.30
CA TYR A 149 12.95 -6.22 -9.72
C TYR A 149 13.17 -6.57 -11.20
N ASP A 150 12.72 -7.75 -11.63
CA ASP A 150 12.83 -8.19 -13.02
C ASP A 150 12.04 -7.29 -14.00
N GLY A 151 10.98 -6.64 -13.53
CA GLY A 151 10.13 -5.75 -14.31
C GLY A 151 10.59 -4.29 -14.36
N LEU A 152 11.56 -3.89 -13.51
CA LEU A 152 12.09 -2.53 -13.50
C LEU A 152 12.99 -2.27 -14.71
N VAL A 153 12.88 -1.07 -15.25
CA VAL A 153 13.88 -0.56 -16.22
C VAL A 153 15.18 -0.22 -15.50
N THR A 154 16.28 -0.11 -16.24
CA THR A 154 17.55 0.36 -15.66
C THR A 154 17.36 1.75 -15.07
N GLY A 155 17.69 1.93 -13.80
CA GLY A 155 17.46 3.17 -13.06
C GLY A 155 16.07 3.30 -12.44
N GLY A 156 15.16 2.36 -12.69
CA GLY A 156 13.86 2.29 -12.03
C GLY A 156 13.95 1.95 -10.54
N ALA A 157 12.86 2.19 -9.81
CA ALA A 157 12.85 2.01 -8.36
C ALA A 157 11.61 1.26 -7.85
N PHE A 158 11.80 0.52 -6.76
CA PHE A 158 10.73 0.03 -5.91
C PHE A 158 10.72 0.80 -4.58
N ILE A 159 9.72 1.64 -4.35
CA ILE A 159 9.55 2.43 -3.13
C ILE A 159 8.42 1.81 -2.32
N PHE A 160 8.71 1.42 -1.07
CA PHE A 160 7.71 0.81 -0.22
C PHE A 160 7.79 1.29 1.23
N ALA A 161 6.66 1.21 1.91
CA ALA A 161 6.55 1.44 3.34
C ALA A 161 5.76 0.30 3.98
N GLU A 162 6.31 -0.29 5.04
CA GLU A 162 5.74 -1.46 5.70
C GLU A 162 5.82 -1.35 7.23
N LYS A 163 4.83 -1.92 7.91
CA LYS A 163 4.93 -2.16 9.34
C LYS A 163 5.94 -3.28 9.61
N THR A 164 6.92 -3.00 10.44
CA THR A 164 7.90 -3.99 10.88
C THR A 164 7.66 -4.39 12.33
N ILE A 165 8.22 -5.53 12.73
CA ILE A 165 8.30 -5.98 14.12
C ILE A 165 9.76 -5.96 14.58
N ALA A 166 9.98 -5.57 15.84
CA ALA A 166 11.31 -5.64 16.43
C ALA A 166 11.67 -7.09 16.79
N GLN A 167 12.96 -7.43 16.70
CA GLN A 167 13.46 -8.75 17.11
C GLN A 167 13.50 -8.90 18.64
N ASN A 168 13.64 -7.80 19.36
CA ASN A 168 13.64 -7.76 20.82
C ASN A 168 12.23 -7.45 21.34
N SER A 169 11.72 -8.27 22.28
CA SER A 169 10.36 -8.15 22.81
C SER A 169 10.14 -6.84 23.56
N LEU A 170 11.10 -6.39 24.36
CA LEU A 170 11.01 -5.12 25.09
C LEU A 170 10.88 -3.94 24.13
N ILE A 171 11.71 -3.91 23.09
CA ILE A 171 11.63 -2.88 22.05
C ILE A 171 10.28 -2.94 21.32
N GLN A 172 9.80 -4.17 21.03
CA GLN A 172 8.48 -4.34 20.40
C GLN A 172 7.36 -3.79 21.28
N ASP A 173 7.38 -4.04 22.58
CA ASP A 173 6.38 -3.52 23.52
C ASP A 173 6.43 -1.98 23.59
N MET A 174 7.62 -1.39 23.67
CA MET A 174 7.79 0.07 23.66
C MET A 174 7.17 0.70 22.39
N ILE A 175 7.45 0.12 21.22
CA ILE A 175 6.89 0.59 19.95
C ILE A 175 5.37 0.44 19.95
N THR A 176 4.86 -0.69 20.45
CA THR A 176 3.43 -0.99 20.49
C THR A 176 2.68 -0.02 21.41
N PHE A 177 3.19 0.23 22.62
CA PHE A 177 2.55 1.16 23.54
C PHE A 177 2.59 2.60 23.04
N ASN A 178 3.72 3.05 22.48
CA ASN A 178 3.82 4.37 21.86
C ASN A 178 2.83 4.53 20.67
N TYR A 179 2.62 3.47 19.90
CA TYR A 179 1.62 3.45 18.83
C TYR A 179 0.18 3.55 19.39
N TYR A 180 -0.13 2.85 20.48
CA TYR A 180 -1.43 2.96 21.12
C TYR A 180 -1.66 4.35 21.74
N ASP A 181 -0.63 4.96 22.31
CA ASP A 181 -0.70 6.32 22.83
C ASP A 181 -1.03 7.34 21.72
N TYR A 182 -0.46 7.16 20.55
CA TYR A 182 -0.82 7.96 19.38
C TYR A 182 -2.29 7.76 18.97
N LYS A 183 -2.73 6.50 18.86
CA LYS A 183 -4.11 6.19 18.43
C LYS A 183 -5.16 6.68 19.42
N ARG A 184 -4.88 6.64 20.71
CA ARG A 184 -5.81 7.14 21.77
C ARG A 184 -6.10 8.64 21.68
N GLN A 185 -5.37 9.39 20.89
CA GLN A 185 -5.69 10.78 20.63
C GLN A 185 -6.95 10.95 19.76
N ASN A 186 -7.31 9.92 18.98
CA ASN A 186 -8.40 9.97 17.99
C ASN A 186 -9.41 8.82 18.12
N PHE A 187 -9.11 7.75 18.87
CA PHE A 187 -9.93 6.55 18.97
C PHE A 187 -10.08 6.09 20.40
N GLU A 188 -11.22 5.46 20.71
CA GLU A 188 -11.46 4.84 22.01
C GLU A 188 -10.61 3.57 22.19
N CYS A 189 -10.18 3.30 23.43
CA CYS A 189 -9.32 2.14 23.72
C CYS A 189 -9.94 0.82 23.28
N LYS A 190 -11.27 0.66 23.41
CA LYS A 190 -11.99 -0.53 22.99
C LYS A 190 -11.84 -0.74 21.47
N ASP A 191 -12.06 0.29 20.67
CA ASP A 191 -12.00 0.22 19.20
C ASP A 191 -10.59 -0.10 18.72
N ILE A 192 -9.57 0.50 19.37
CA ILE A 192 -8.16 0.18 19.11
C ILE A 192 -7.91 -1.31 19.33
N MET A 193 -8.35 -1.86 20.50
CA MET A 193 -8.10 -3.26 20.84
C MET A 193 -8.87 -4.24 19.95
N ASP A 194 -10.11 -3.94 19.60
CA ASP A 194 -10.92 -4.81 18.75
C ASP A 194 -10.34 -4.83 17.32
N LYS A 195 -9.93 -3.68 16.80
CA LYS A 195 -9.25 -3.59 15.50
C LYS A 195 -7.89 -4.29 15.49
N GLU A 196 -7.08 -4.17 16.56
CA GLU A 196 -5.79 -4.87 16.65
C GLU A 196 -5.97 -6.39 16.66
N LYS A 197 -6.99 -6.93 17.35
CA LYS A 197 -7.29 -8.37 17.30
C LYS A 197 -7.57 -8.84 15.88
N THR A 198 -8.38 -8.08 15.13
CA THR A 198 -8.71 -8.39 13.74
C THR A 198 -7.47 -8.32 12.85
N LEU A 199 -6.71 -7.22 12.93
CA LEU A 199 -5.50 -7.03 12.14
C LEU A 199 -4.42 -8.09 12.41
N ARG A 200 -4.34 -8.65 13.63
CA ARG A 200 -3.40 -9.73 13.98
C ARG A 200 -3.61 -11.01 13.17
N HIS A 201 -4.83 -11.26 12.72
CA HIS A 201 -5.12 -12.40 11.84
C HIS A 201 -4.73 -12.12 10.39
N MET A 202 -4.89 -10.89 9.93
CA MET A 202 -4.67 -10.49 8.54
C MET A 202 -3.23 -10.09 8.25
N MET A 203 -2.65 -9.28 9.13
CA MET A 203 -1.30 -8.75 8.99
C MET A 203 -0.23 -9.75 9.46
N LYS A 204 0.80 -9.92 8.66
CA LYS A 204 1.97 -10.76 8.95
C LYS A 204 3.25 -9.93 8.73
N PRO A 205 3.51 -8.93 9.58
CA PRO A 205 4.69 -8.07 9.37
C PRO A 205 5.98 -8.87 9.47
N ASN A 206 6.99 -8.41 8.76
CA ASN A 206 8.35 -8.91 8.81
C ASN A 206 9.19 -8.10 9.81
N THR A 207 10.29 -8.69 10.26
CA THR A 207 11.38 -7.91 10.86
C THR A 207 12.11 -7.14 9.77
N TRP A 208 12.81 -6.07 10.15
CA TRP A 208 13.66 -5.33 9.22
C TRP A 208 14.69 -6.23 8.52
N LYS A 209 15.28 -7.17 9.27
CA LYS A 209 16.27 -8.12 8.72
C LYS A 209 15.66 -9.02 7.64
N GLU A 210 14.43 -9.53 7.84
CA GLU A 210 13.74 -10.33 6.83
C GLU A 210 13.47 -9.52 5.55
N ILE A 211 13.08 -8.23 5.70
CA ILE A 211 12.85 -7.35 4.55
C ILE A 211 14.16 -7.10 3.79
N GLN A 212 15.24 -6.77 4.51
CA GLN A 212 16.54 -6.59 3.88
C GLN A 212 16.99 -7.83 3.10
N SER A 213 16.85 -9.03 3.68
CA SER A 213 17.21 -10.27 2.98
C SER A 213 16.45 -10.41 1.67
N MET A 214 15.11 -10.26 1.69
CA MET A 214 14.28 -10.37 0.48
C MET A 214 14.68 -9.38 -0.63
N ILE A 215 15.17 -8.19 -0.27
CA ILE A 215 15.60 -7.18 -1.25
C ILE A 215 17.00 -7.45 -1.77
N TYR A 216 17.91 -7.94 -0.93
CA TYR A 216 19.27 -8.26 -1.37
C TYR A 216 19.34 -9.55 -2.19
N ASP A 217 18.38 -10.46 -2.00
CA ASP A 217 18.30 -11.74 -2.69
C ASP A 217 17.58 -11.63 -4.05
N ALA A 218 16.89 -10.51 -4.31
CA ALA A 218 16.26 -10.18 -5.60
C ALA A 218 17.25 -9.48 -6.55
#